data_68a645e2ebc00bc1791c055d3567e0d8
#
_entry.id   68a645e2ebc00bc1791c055d3567e0d8
#
_cell.length_a   1.000
_cell.length_b   1.000
_cell.length_c   1.000
_cell.angle_alpha   90.00
_cell.angle_beta   90.00
_cell.angle_gamma   90.00
#
_symmetry.space_group_name_H-M   'P 1'
#
loop_
_entity.id
_entity.type
_entity.pdbx_description
1 polymer ?
#
loop_
_entity_poly.entity_id
_entity_poly.type
_entity_poly.pdbx_seq_one_letter_code
_entity_poly.pdbx_strand_id
1 'polypeptide(L)'
;VYRQGDVLIVPVAAEAVPSHVAAAPKERRDARGRLVLALGEVTGHAHAVVGPGELVREPGPFGPFLLHLPQGGRVVHEEHAAITLPKGWYRVIRQREYVPGSVRIVAD
;
A
#
# COMPACT_ATOMS: atom_id res chain seq x y z
N VAL A 1 -3.11 2.45 12.94
CA VAL A 1 -2.39 1.57 11.99
C VAL A 1 -3.30 0.42 11.61
N TYR A 2 -3.41 0.16 10.33
CA TYR A 2 -4.15 -0.97 9.79
C TYR A 2 -3.17 -2.03 9.31
N ARG A 3 -3.58 -3.29 9.41
CA ARG A 3 -2.75 -4.40 8.94
C ARG A 3 -3.60 -5.39 8.16
N GLN A 4 -3.08 -5.82 7.02
CA GLN A 4 -3.66 -6.93 6.26
C GLN A 4 -2.49 -7.81 5.81
N GLY A 5 -2.38 -9.01 6.40
CA GLY A 5 -1.23 -9.87 6.16
C GLY A 5 0.09 -9.19 6.50
N ASP A 6 0.99 -9.12 5.54
CA ASP A 6 2.30 -8.48 5.70
C ASP A 6 2.29 -6.98 5.33
N VAL A 7 1.13 -6.42 5.04
CA VAL A 7 0.99 -5.02 4.64
C VAL A 7 0.52 -4.18 5.81
N LEU A 8 1.27 -3.12 6.13
CA LEU A 8 0.93 -2.12 7.12
C LEU A 8 0.47 -0.86 6.42
N ILE A 9 -0.62 -0.28 6.87
CA ILE A 9 -1.19 0.95 6.31
C ILE A 9 -1.27 1.96 7.43
N VAL A 10 -0.43 2.99 7.36
CA VAL A 10 -0.22 3.95 8.44
C VAL A 10 -0.79 5.30 8.02
N PRO A 11 -1.76 5.86 8.77
CA PRO A 11 -2.28 7.19 8.46
C PRO A 11 -1.18 8.24 8.51
N VAL A 12 -1.22 9.18 7.57
CA VAL A 12 -0.29 10.29 7.48
C VAL A 12 -1.10 11.58 7.44
N ALA A 13 -0.71 12.55 8.26
CA ALA A 13 -1.32 13.86 8.21
C ALA A 13 -1.04 14.53 6.85
N ALA A 14 -2.02 15.24 6.31
CA ALA A 14 -1.87 15.88 5.01
C ALA A 14 -0.67 16.82 4.97
N GLU A 15 -0.42 17.55 6.05
CA GLU A 15 0.70 18.49 6.15
C GLU A 15 2.06 17.79 6.23
N ALA A 16 2.08 16.50 6.52
CA ALA A 16 3.32 15.71 6.56
C ALA A 16 3.65 15.05 5.22
N VAL A 17 2.76 15.17 4.22
CA VAL A 17 2.99 14.62 2.89
C VAL A 17 4.05 15.47 2.18
N PRO A 18 5.14 14.84 1.68
CA PRO A 18 6.18 15.60 0.98
C PRO A 18 5.65 16.34 -0.24
N SER A 19 6.12 17.56 -0.46
CA SER A 19 5.64 18.40 -1.55
C SER A 19 5.88 17.82 -2.94
N HIS A 20 6.91 16.99 -3.11
CA HIS A 20 7.21 16.39 -4.40
C HIS A 20 6.18 15.34 -4.85
N VAL A 21 5.33 14.88 -3.93
CA VAL A 21 4.35 13.83 -4.23
C VAL A 21 3.34 14.28 -5.28
N ALA A 22 2.97 15.56 -5.27
CA ALA A 22 2.01 16.08 -6.23
C ALA A 22 2.49 15.94 -7.69
N ALA A 23 3.80 16.06 -7.91
CA ALA A 23 4.40 15.95 -9.24
C ALA A 23 4.95 14.55 -9.54
N ALA A 24 4.93 13.64 -8.57
CA ALA A 24 5.49 12.30 -8.77
C ALA A 24 4.59 11.46 -9.67
N PRO A 25 5.16 10.52 -10.43
CA PRO A 25 4.36 9.60 -11.23
C PRO A 25 3.42 8.79 -10.36
N LYS A 26 2.19 8.60 -10.84
CA LYS A 26 1.18 7.80 -10.15
C LYS A 26 1.28 6.36 -10.65
N GLU A 27 1.09 5.42 -9.74
CA GLU A 27 1.01 4.01 -10.12
C GLU A 27 -0.27 3.76 -10.92
N ARG A 28 -0.17 2.89 -11.91
CA ARG A 28 -1.31 2.51 -12.74
C ARG A 28 -2.18 1.52 -12.01
N ARG A 29 -3.49 1.61 -12.25
CA ARG A 29 -4.43 0.62 -11.76
C ARG A 29 -4.29 -0.68 -12.55
N ASP A 30 -4.66 -1.79 -11.92
CA ASP A 30 -4.66 -3.10 -12.60
C ASP A 30 -5.86 -3.20 -13.57
N ALA A 31 -5.99 -4.36 -14.21
CA ALA A 31 -7.06 -4.59 -15.18
C ALA A 31 -8.47 -4.51 -14.56
N ARG A 32 -8.57 -4.65 -13.23
CA ARG A 32 -9.84 -4.52 -12.50
C ARG A 32 -10.06 -3.12 -11.94
N GLY A 33 -9.20 -2.18 -12.26
CA GLY A 33 -9.29 -0.82 -11.78
C GLY A 33 -8.83 -0.61 -10.34
N ARG A 34 -8.05 -1.53 -9.79
CA ARG A 34 -7.58 -1.48 -8.42
C ARG A 34 -6.16 -0.93 -8.33
N LEU A 35 -5.85 -0.28 -7.20
CA LEU A 35 -4.47 0.11 -6.89
C LEU A 35 -3.82 -1.05 -6.13
N VAL A 36 -2.85 -1.71 -6.72
CA VAL A 36 -2.18 -2.85 -6.10
C VAL A 36 -1.10 -2.36 -5.15
N LEU A 37 -1.25 -2.68 -3.87
CA LEU A 37 -0.31 -2.28 -2.81
C LEU A 37 0.84 -3.26 -2.68
N ALA A 38 0.57 -4.54 -2.83
CA ALA A 38 1.58 -5.59 -2.73
C ALA A 38 1.09 -6.87 -3.39
N LEU A 39 2.00 -7.61 -3.99
CA LEU A 39 1.75 -8.94 -4.55
C LEU A 39 2.39 -9.98 -3.66
N GLY A 40 1.68 -11.10 -3.46
CA GLY A 40 2.26 -12.25 -2.78
C GLY A 40 3.29 -12.92 -3.67
N GLU A 41 4.44 -13.29 -3.08
CA GLU A 41 5.53 -13.86 -3.86
C GLU A 41 5.25 -15.28 -4.32
N VAL A 42 4.51 -16.05 -3.53
CA VAL A 42 4.29 -17.47 -3.76
C VAL A 42 2.91 -17.74 -4.33
N THR A 43 1.91 -17.05 -3.83
CA THR A 43 0.51 -17.33 -4.14
C THR A 43 -0.04 -16.54 -5.31
N GLY A 44 0.60 -15.42 -5.66
CA GLY A 44 0.07 -14.49 -6.63
C GLY A 44 -1.12 -13.66 -6.12
N HIS A 45 -1.47 -13.77 -4.84
CA HIS A 45 -2.51 -12.96 -4.24
C HIS A 45 -2.08 -11.50 -4.16
N ALA A 46 -3.04 -10.59 -4.16
CA ALA A 46 -2.74 -9.17 -4.15
C ALA A 46 -3.52 -8.44 -3.08
N HIS A 47 -2.82 -7.56 -2.33
CA HIS A 47 -3.46 -6.54 -1.52
C HIS A 47 -3.74 -5.36 -2.44
N ALA A 48 -4.98 -4.98 -2.59
CA ALA A 48 -5.37 -3.93 -3.54
C ALA A 48 -6.45 -3.02 -2.98
N VAL A 49 -6.45 -1.76 -3.42
CA VAL A 49 -7.43 -0.78 -2.98
C VAL A 49 -8.48 -0.58 -4.07
N VAL A 50 -9.73 -0.61 -3.64
CA VAL A 50 -10.89 -0.26 -4.46
C VAL A 50 -11.38 1.12 -4.01
N GLY A 51 -11.60 2.01 -4.95
CA GLY A 51 -12.08 3.36 -4.68
C GLY A 51 -11.25 4.41 -5.39
N PRO A 52 -11.76 5.65 -5.47
CA PRO A 52 -11.02 6.75 -6.07
C PRO A 52 -9.76 7.06 -5.28
N GLY A 53 -8.69 7.42 -5.96
CA GLY A 53 -7.47 7.80 -5.28
C GLY A 53 -6.24 7.55 -6.12
N GLU A 54 -5.09 7.76 -5.50
CA GLU A 54 -3.80 7.67 -6.16
C GLU A 54 -2.79 6.94 -5.28
N LEU A 55 -1.86 6.27 -5.92
CA LEU A 55 -0.76 5.58 -5.27
C LEU A 55 0.54 6.07 -5.87
N VAL A 56 1.46 6.53 -5.02
CA VAL A 56 2.76 7.07 -5.43
C VAL A 56 3.85 6.27 -4.74
N ARG A 57 4.80 5.79 -5.51
CA ARG A 57 5.97 5.10 -4.95
C ARG A 57 6.99 6.12 -4.47
N GLU A 58 7.43 5.99 -3.23
CA GLU A 58 8.54 6.77 -2.73
C GLU A 58 9.87 6.24 -3.27
N PRO A 59 10.92 7.08 -3.35
CA PRO A 59 12.23 6.64 -3.85
C PRO A 59 12.81 5.50 -3.04
N GLY A 60 13.56 4.65 -3.73
CA GLY A 60 14.26 3.52 -3.12
C GLY A 60 13.68 2.18 -3.58
N PRO A 61 14.50 1.12 -3.59
CA PRO A 61 14.07 -0.19 -4.10
C PRO A 61 12.99 -0.85 -3.25
N PHE A 62 12.91 -0.47 -1.98
CA PHE A 62 11.92 -0.99 -1.05
C PHE A 62 11.13 0.12 -0.37
N GLY A 63 11.16 1.30 -0.98
CA GLY A 63 10.46 2.45 -0.44
C GLY A 63 8.97 2.19 -0.31
N PRO A 64 8.32 2.77 0.71
CA PRO A 64 6.88 2.62 0.86
C PRO A 64 6.15 3.36 -0.24
N PHE A 65 4.87 3.01 -0.41
CA PHE A 65 3.96 3.82 -1.21
C PHE A 65 3.29 4.86 -0.34
N LEU A 66 2.90 5.97 -0.97
CA LEU A 66 1.94 6.90 -0.40
C LEU A 66 0.62 6.73 -1.12
N LEU A 67 -0.43 6.52 -0.35
CA LEU A 67 -1.78 6.28 -0.85
C LEU A 67 -2.66 7.46 -0.47
N HIS A 68 -3.34 8.05 -1.43
CA HIS A 68 -4.32 9.11 -1.19
C HIS A 68 -5.70 8.64 -1.56
N LEU A 69 -6.60 8.63 -0.59
CA LEU A 69 -8.00 8.25 -0.76
C LEU A 69 -8.90 9.43 -0.40
N PRO A 70 -9.23 10.28 -1.36
CA PRO A 70 -10.02 11.50 -1.07
C PRO A 70 -11.44 11.20 -0.59
N GLN A 71 -11.95 10.00 -0.85
CA GLN A 71 -13.28 9.58 -0.44
C GLN A 71 -13.26 8.31 0.41
N GLY A 72 -12.06 7.90 0.88
CA GLY A 72 -11.91 6.61 1.51
C GLY A 72 -11.86 5.48 0.50
N GLY A 73 -11.80 4.25 0.98
CA GLY A 73 -11.75 3.09 0.12
C GLY A 73 -11.66 1.80 0.90
N ARG A 74 -11.53 0.70 0.19
CA ARG A 74 -11.41 -0.63 0.79
C ARG A 74 -10.15 -1.32 0.31
N VAL A 75 -9.45 -1.92 1.25
CA VAL A 75 -8.30 -2.79 0.94
C VAL A 75 -8.81 -4.22 0.91
N VAL A 76 -8.62 -4.89 -0.20
CA VAL A 76 -9.11 -6.25 -0.41
C VAL A 76 -7.95 -7.20 -0.66
N HIS A 77 -8.17 -8.46 -0.32
CA HIS A 77 -7.22 -9.55 -0.54
C HIS A 77 -8.01 -10.85 -0.66
N GLU A 78 -7.48 -11.82 -1.38
CA GLU A 78 -8.19 -13.08 -1.66
C GLU A 78 -8.46 -13.90 -0.39
N GLU A 79 -7.59 -13.79 0.63
CA GLU A 79 -7.70 -14.60 1.84
C GLU A 79 -7.93 -13.80 3.12
N HIS A 80 -7.56 -12.52 3.12
CA HIS A 80 -7.71 -11.67 4.30
C HIS A 80 -9.02 -10.88 4.25
N ALA A 81 -9.56 -10.58 5.41
CA ALA A 81 -10.75 -9.74 5.51
C ALA A 81 -10.46 -8.35 4.94
N ALA A 82 -11.43 -7.79 4.24
CA ALA A 82 -11.33 -6.44 3.72
C ALA A 82 -11.28 -5.41 4.84
N ILE A 83 -10.54 -4.32 4.60
CA ILE A 83 -10.41 -3.21 5.55
C ILE A 83 -10.96 -1.96 4.89
N THR A 84 -11.90 -1.30 5.57
CA THR A 84 -12.41 0.00 5.12
C THR A 84 -11.53 1.11 5.68
N LEU A 85 -11.01 1.96 4.80
CA LEU A 85 -10.17 3.09 5.18
C LEU A 85 -10.95 4.39 5.03
N PRO A 86 -10.93 5.27 6.07
CA PRO A 86 -11.47 6.61 5.93
C PRO A 86 -10.72 7.42 4.87
N LYS A 87 -11.31 8.53 4.45
CA LYS A 87 -10.61 9.46 3.56
C LYS A 87 -9.31 9.95 4.22
N GLY A 88 -8.26 10.12 3.44
CA GLY A 88 -7.00 10.61 3.94
C GLY A 88 -5.79 10.10 3.18
N TRP A 89 -4.64 10.35 3.78
CA TRP A 89 -3.36 9.90 3.28
C TRP A 89 -2.83 8.76 4.12
N TYR A 90 -2.14 7.83 3.48
CA TYR A 90 -1.60 6.65 4.15
C TYR A 90 -0.23 6.31 3.59
N ARG A 91 0.66 5.85 4.47
CA ARG A 91 1.90 5.22 4.04
C ARG A 91 1.69 3.72 4.06
N VAL A 92 2.03 3.06 2.96
CA VAL A 92 1.88 1.61 2.81
C VAL A 92 3.26 0.97 2.89
N ILE A 93 3.44 0.11 3.87
CA ILE A 93 4.73 -0.52 4.16
C ILE A 93 4.53 -2.02 4.12
N ARG A 94 5.38 -2.72 3.38
CA ARG A 94 5.40 -4.17 3.43
C ARG A 94 6.32 -4.60 4.56
N GLN A 95 5.77 -5.38 5.49
CA GLN A 95 6.55 -5.88 6.61
C GLN A 95 7.53 -6.93 6.13
N ARG A 96 8.76 -6.86 6.64
CA ARG A 96 9.80 -7.81 6.31
C ARG A 96 10.20 -8.56 7.56
N GLU A 97 10.53 -9.83 7.38
CA GLU A 97 11.12 -10.63 8.43
C GLU A 97 12.63 -10.42 8.41
N TYR A 98 13.17 -9.93 9.53
CA TYR A 98 14.61 -9.77 9.65
C TYR A 98 15.24 -11.04 10.24
N VAL A 99 16.21 -11.58 9.50
CA VAL A 99 17.04 -12.70 9.95
C VAL A 99 18.47 -12.17 9.98
N PRO A 100 19.28 -12.43 11.03
CA PRO A 100 20.67 -11.96 11.08
C PRO A 100 21.40 -12.25 9.78
N GLY A 101 21.93 -11.22 9.14
CA GLY A 101 22.63 -11.31 7.86
C GLY A 101 21.74 -11.36 6.63
N SER A 102 20.42 -11.32 6.77
CA SER A 102 19.52 -11.28 5.62
C SER A 102 18.19 -10.62 5.98
N VAL A 103 17.45 -10.24 4.93
CA VAL A 103 16.09 -9.73 5.06
C VAL A 103 15.19 -10.55 4.15
N ARG A 104 14.09 -11.05 4.70
CA ARG A 104 13.10 -11.79 3.92
C ARG A 104 11.77 -11.08 3.96
N ILE A 105 11.07 -11.14 2.83
CA ILE A 105 9.70 -10.66 2.76
C ILE A 105 8.79 -11.80 3.20
N VAL A 106 7.85 -11.51 4.10
CA VAL A 106 6.89 -12.51 4.57
C VAL A 106 5.98 -12.89 3.40
N ALA A 107 5.85 -14.18 3.16
CA ALA A 107 4.94 -14.68 2.12
C ALA A 107 3.48 -14.48 2.57
N ASP A 108 2.64 -14.14 1.61
CA ASP A 108 1.25 -13.83 1.92
C ASP A 108 0.31 -14.52 0.93
#